data_81f7eabe8ce9d7e65bcc6ffc9bf13890
#
_entry.id   81f7eabe8ce9d7e65bcc6ffc9bf13890
#
_cell.length_a   1.000
_cell.length_b   1.000
_cell.length_c   1.000
_cell.angle_alpha   90.00
_cell.angle_beta   90.00
_cell.angle_gamma   90.00
#
_symmetry.space_group_name_H-M   'P 1'
#
loop_
_entity.id
_entity.type
_entity.pdbx_description
1 polymer ?
#
loop_
_entity_poly.entity_id
_entity_poly.type
_entity_poly.pdbx_seq_one_letter_code
_entity_poly.pdbx_strand_id
1 'polypeptide(L)' 'MSRGRNRVEVPEAREAMDRFKMEVASEIGVPLKQGYNGDLTSAQAGSIGGEMVRRMIRRQEEQMKNGSMN' A
#
# COMPACT_ATOMS: atom_id res chain seq x y z
N MET A 1 -23.60 -10.70 -0.68
CA MET A 1 -23.11 -10.36 -0.84
C MET A 1 -21.96 -9.91 -0.66
N SER A 2 -21.53 -9.33 -0.87
CA SER A 2 -20.29 -9.07 -0.86
C SER A 2 -19.71 -8.24 0.08
N ARG A 3 -20.28 -7.85 1.13
CA ARG A 3 -19.80 -6.94 1.89
C ARG A 3 -18.58 -7.26 2.48
N GLY A 4 -18.03 -8.06 2.85
CA GLY A 4 -16.73 -8.25 3.47
C GLY A 4 -15.61 -8.40 2.52
N ARG A 5 -15.87 -8.32 1.21
CA ARG A 5 -14.85 -8.54 0.32
C ARG A 5 -13.83 -7.56 0.23
N ASN A 6 -14.02 -6.34 0.66
CA ASN A 6 -13.02 -5.31 0.58
C ASN A 6 -12.12 -5.26 1.77
N ARG A 7 -12.29 -6.15 2.72
CA ARG A 7 -11.45 -6.14 3.89
C ARG A 7 -10.30 -7.08 3.74
N VAL A 8 -9.17 -6.73 4.33
CA VAL A 8 -8.04 -7.61 4.41
C VAL A 8 -8.37 -8.64 5.47
N GLU A 9 -8.37 -9.91 5.09
CA GLU A 9 -8.80 -10.94 5.99
C GLU A 9 -7.69 -11.57 6.81
N VAL A 10 -6.44 -11.33 6.45
CA VAL A 10 -5.31 -11.86 7.17
C VAL A 10 -4.74 -10.75 8.02
N PRO A 11 -4.83 -10.85 9.34
CA PRO A 11 -4.38 -9.73 10.19
C PRO A 11 -2.92 -9.37 9.98
N GLU A 12 -2.07 -10.35 9.73
CA GLU A 12 -0.66 -10.06 9.50
C GLU A 12 -0.47 -9.26 8.23
N ALA A 13 -1.30 -9.53 7.23
CA ALA A 13 -1.22 -8.78 5.98
C ALA A 13 -1.67 -7.35 6.18
N ARG A 14 -2.66 -7.14 7.04
CA ARG A 14 -3.13 -5.79 7.30
C ARG A 14 -2.03 -4.95 7.95
N GLU A 15 -1.34 -5.52 8.92
CA GLU A 15 -0.25 -4.82 9.56
C GLU A 15 0.85 -4.50 8.58
N ALA A 16 1.19 -5.46 7.72
CA ALA A 16 2.23 -5.25 6.73
C ALA A 16 1.84 -4.15 5.75
N MET A 17 0.58 -4.13 5.34
CA MET A 17 0.11 -3.10 4.43
C MET A 17 0.12 -1.73 5.09
N ASP A 18 -0.23 -1.67 6.37
CA ASP A 18 -0.20 -0.41 7.08
C ASP A 18 1.22 0.13 7.18
N ARG A 19 2.17 -0.72 7.49
CA ARG A 19 3.57 -0.30 7.55
C ARG A 19 4.07 0.15 6.20
N PHE A 20 3.70 -0.58 5.16
CA PHE A 20 4.10 -0.24 3.81
C PHE A 20 3.55 1.14 3.44
N LYS A 21 2.30 1.39 3.78
CA LYS A 21 1.69 2.67 3.50
C LYS A 21 2.41 3.81 4.22
N MET A 22 2.74 3.60 5.49
CA MET A 22 3.44 4.61 6.26
C MET A 22 4.83 4.89 5.68
N GLU A 23 5.49 3.83 5.27
CA GLU A 23 6.81 3.96 4.70
C GLU A 23 6.77 4.75 3.39
N VAL A 24 5.81 4.41 2.53
CA VAL A 24 5.67 5.11 1.27
C VAL A 24 5.34 6.57 1.50
N ALA A 25 4.40 6.84 2.40
CA ALA A 25 4.01 8.21 2.68
C ALA A 25 5.20 9.03 3.16
N SER A 26 6.02 8.43 4.03
CA SER A 26 7.20 9.11 4.53
C SER A 26 8.16 9.45 3.39
N GLU A 27 8.35 8.53 2.47
CA GLU A 27 9.32 8.72 1.41
C GLU A 27 8.85 9.73 0.37
N ILE A 28 7.56 9.82 0.13
CA ILE A 28 7.09 10.81 -0.83
C ILE A 28 6.65 12.11 -0.16
N GLY A 29 6.84 12.20 1.15
CA GLY A 29 6.62 13.47 1.84
C GLY A 29 5.18 13.78 2.18
N VAL A 30 4.32 12.77 2.28
CA VAL A 30 2.94 13.00 2.67
C VAL A 30 2.81 12.74 4.18
N PRO A 31 2.27 13.70 4.93
CA PRO A 31 2.17 13.54 6.38
C PRO A 31 1.03 12.62 6.77
N LEU A 32 1.30 11.34 6.80
CA LEU A 32 0.32 10.34 7.15
C LEU A 32 0.44 10.00 8.62
N LYS A 33 -0.68 10.03 9.33
CA LYS A 33 -0.69 9.69 10.73
C LYS A 33 -1.23 8.29 10.91
N GLN A 34 -0.85 7.68 12.01
CA GLN A 34 -1.42 6.42 12.33
C GLN A 34 -2.81 6.68 12.84
N GLY A 35 -3.79 5.99 12.35
CA GLY A 35 -5.17 6.21 12.76
C GLY A 35 -5.90 7.18 11.86
N TYR A 36 -6.30 8.32 12.43
CA TYR A 36 -7.15 9.25 11.70
C TYR A 36 -6.37 10.09 10.70
N ASN A 37 -6.78 10.08 9.46
CA ASN A 37 -6.14 10.85 8.41
C ASN A 37 -7.15 11.67 7.62
N GLY A 38 -8.11 12.24 8.32
CA GLY A 38 -9.17 12.96 7.65
C GLY A 38 -8.73 14.25 6.99
N ASP A 39 -7.53 14.75 7.34
CA ASP A 39 -7.04 15.97 6.74
C ASP A 39 -6.16 15.74 5.51
N LEU A 40 -6.03 14.51 5.06
CA LEU A 40 -5.32 14.26 3.82
C LEU A 40 -6.20 14.68 2.64
N THR A 41 -5.60 15.27 1.64
CA THR A 41 -6.33 15.58 0.42
C THR A 41 -6.46 14.31 -0.42
N SER A 42 -7.39 14.36 -1.37
CA SER A 42 -7.54 13.24 -2.30
C SER A 42 -6.26 13.03 -3.11
N ALA A 43 -5.60 14.11 -3.46
CA ALA A 43 -4.36 14.00 -4.22
C ALA A 43 -3.28 13.32 -3.38
N GLN A 44 -3.20 13.66 -2.11
CA GLN A 44 -2.20 13.05 -1.24
C GLN A 44 -2.48 11.56 -1.05
N ALA A 45 -3.74 11.22 -0.81
CA ALA A 45 -4.11 9.82 -0.65
C ALA A 45 -3.84 9.03 -1.94
N GLY A 46 -4.14 9.65 -3.08
CA GLY A 46 -3.90 9.00 -4.36
C GLY A 46 -2.43 8.81 -4.65
N SER A 47 -1.60 9.77 -4.22
CA SER A 47 -0.16 9.65 -4.42
C SER A 47 0.40 8.47 -3.64
N ILE A 48 -0.05 8.27 -2.41
CA ILE A 48 0.40 7.14 -1.62
C ILE A 48 -0.03 5.84 -2.31
N GLY A 49 -1.30 5.74 -2.69
CA GLY A 49 -1.80 4.52 -3.30
C GLY A 49 -1.11 4.22 -4.61
N GLY A 50 -0.91 5.24 -5.43
CA GLY A 50 -0.25 5.05 -6.71
C GLY A 50 1.18 4.58 -6.56
N GLU A 51 1.89 5.15 -5.59
CA GLU A 51 3.27 4.74 -5.38
C GLU A 51 3.35 3.32 -4.82
N MET A 52 2.40 2.95 -3.96
CA MET A 52 2.37 1.60 -3.44
C MET A 52 2.18 0.59 -4.57
N VAL A 53 1.25 0.88 -5.47
CA VAL A 53 0.99 -0.01 -6.60
C VAL A 53 2.23 -0.11 -7.48
N ARG A 54 2.86 1.01 -7.75
CA ARG A 54 4.04 1.00 -8.59
C ARG A 54 5.16 0.14 -8.00
N ARG A 55 5.36 0.24 -6.67
CA ARG A 55 6.40 -0.55 -6.03
C ARG A 55 6.06 -2.02 -6.01
N MET A 56 4.78 -2.35 -5.85
CA MET A 56 4.37 -3.74 -5.87
C MET A 56 4.57 -4.34 -7.25
N ILE A 57 4.27 -3.58 -8.29
CA ILE A 57 4.46 -4.06 -9.65
C ILE A 57 5.95 -4.26 -9.93
N ARG A 58 6.77 -3.33 -9.51
CA ARG A 58 8.20 -3.46 -9.72
C ARG A 58 8.75 -4.69 -9.01
N ARG A 59 8.30 -4.95 -7.80
CA ARG A 59 8.74 -6.11 -7.06
C ARG A 59 8.33 -7.39 -7.78
N GLN A 60 7.12 -7.41 -8.33
CA GLN A 60 6.65 -8.55 -9.07
C GLN A 60 7.49 -8.77 -10.33
N GLU A 61 7.82 -7.67 -11.01
CA GLU A 61 8.65 -7.76 -12.20
C GLU A 61 10.02 -8.31 -11.88
N GLU A 62 10.58 -7.89 -10.74
CA GLU A 62 11.86 -8.40 -10.33
C GLU A 62 11.84 -9.90 -10.08
N GLN A 63 10.76 -10.37 -9.45
CA GLN A 63 10.63 -11.78 -9.21
C GLN A 63 10.49 -12.57 -10.49
N MET A 64 9.75 -12.04 -11.43
CA MET A 64 9.58 -12.71 -12.71
C MET A 64 10.88 -12.75 -13.49
N LYS A 65 11.63 -11.65 -13.42
CA LYS A 65 12.90 -11.59 -14.11
C LYS A 65 13.88 -12.58 -13.54
N ASN A 66 13.82 -12.82 -12.24
CA ASN A 66 14.73 -13.75 -11.59
C ASN A 66 14.26 -15.19 -11.67
N GLY A 67 13.14 -15.44 -12.33
CA GLY A 67 12.67 -16.80 -12.50
C GLY A 67 12.03 -17.37 -11.25
N SER A 68 11.69 -16.55 -10.28
CA SER A 68 11.11 -17.07 -9.07
C SER A 68 9.62 -17.26 -9.17
N MET A 69 9.03 -16.90 -10.29
CA MET A 69 7.64 -17.13 -10.49
C MET A 69 7.51 -18.31 -11.40
N ASN A 70 7.16 -19.40 -10.91
CA ASN A 70 7.04 -20.54 -11.80
C ASN A 70 5.74 -21.19 -11.72
#